data_57cc0f2408839120827f64fbe7476a10
#
_entry.id   57cc0f2408839120827f64fbe7476a10
#
_cell.length_a   1.000
_cell.length_b   1.000
_cell.length_c   1.000
_cell.angle_alpha   90.00
_cell.angle_beta   90.00
_cell.angle_gamma   90.00
#
_symmetry.space_group_name_H-M   'P 1'
#
loop_
_entity.id
_entity.type
_entity.pdbx_description
1 polymer ?
#
loop_
_entity_poly.entity_id
_entity_poly.type
_entity_poly.pdbx_seq_one_letter_code
_entity_poly.pdbx_strand_id
1 'polypeptide(L)'
;MKPFKAPLEDILFSLRVAGAEEISDYDADFAREIGQHFAAFAEGEIAPLDEVGDVQGCRLEDGRVKMPDGFAASYQAYCAQGWPALTVPEAYGGQGMGALMLAVTSEIFSGANHSLQMVTGLVPGAVRVLKRFGTEEQRAKIMPQLAT
;
A
#
# COMPACT_ATOMS: atom_id res chain seq x y z
N MET A 1 23.52 -3.12 -8.90
CA MET A 1 22.77 -3.79 -7.81
C MET A 1 21.85 -4.84 -8.40
N LYS A 2 21.50 -5.93 -7.70
CA LYS A 2 20.49 -6.86 -8.22
C LYS A 2 19.14 -6.17 -8.20
N PRO A 3 18.28 -6.35 -9.24
CA PRO A 3 16.92 -5.84 -9.19
C PRO A 3 16.18 -6.36 -7.96
N PHE A 4 15.32 -5.54 -7.38
CA PHE A 4 14.44 -5.96 -6.29
C PHE A 4 13.54 -7.11 -6.77
N LYS A 5 13.35 -8.09 -5.91
CA LYS A 5 12.39 -9.17 -6.07
C LYS A 5 11.62 -9.33 -4.77
N ALA A 6 10.29 -9.26 -4.89
CA ALA A 6 9.42 -9.40 -3.74
C ALA A 6 9.55 -10.80 -3.13
N PRO A 7 9.82 -10.92 -1.81
CA PRO A 7 9.97 -12.21 -1.14
C PRO A 7 8.60 -12.83 -0.79
N LEU A 8 7.72 -12.95 -1.78
CA LEU A 8 6.32 -13.33 -1.56
C LEU A 8 6.17 -14.68 -0.86
N GLU A 9 6.98 -15.67 -1.21
CA GLU A 9 6.91 -16.99 -0.57
C GLU A 9 7.29 -16.94 0.91
N ASP A 10 8.26 -16.11 1.28
CA ASP A 10 8.66 -15.91 2.66
C ASP A 10 7.58 -15.17 3.46
N ILE A 11 6.92 -14.18 2.83
CA ILE A 11 5.80 -13.45 3.43
C ILE A 11 4.64 -14.41 3.70
N LEU A 12 4.22 -15.20 2.72
CA LEU A 12 3.12 -16.17 2.88
C LEU A 12 3.47 -17.27 3.88
N PHE A 13 4.72 -17.72 3.90
CA PHE A 13 5.22 -18.65 4.91
C PHE A 13 5.11 -18.07 6.32
N SER A 14 5.53 -16.81 6.49
CA SER A 14 5.46 -16.10 7.77
C SER A 14 4.02 -15.94 8.26
N LEU A 15 3.08 -15.61 7.38
CA LEU A 15 1.65 -15.54 7.71
C LEU A 15 1.11 -16.88 8.16
N ARG A 16 1.46 -17.96 7.47
CA ARG A 16 1.04 -19.32 7.85
C ARG A 16 1.57 -19.71 9.23
N VAL A 17 2.86 -19.46 9.50
CA VAL A 17 3.47 -19.74 10.80
C VAL A 17 2.86 -18.90 11.93
N ALA A 18 2.43 -17.67 11.61
CA ALA A 18 1.72 -16.80 12.54
C ALA A 18 0.25 -17.19 12.78
N GLY A 19 -0.26 -18.24 12.13
CA GLY A 19 -1.63 -18.74 12.32
C GLY A 19 -2.68 -18.00 11.48
N ALA A 20 -2.30 -17.37 10.36
CA ALA A 20 -3.24 -16.65 9.51
C ALA A 20 -4.39 -17.54 9.02
N GLU A 21 -4.14 -18.82 8.79
CA GLU A 21 -5.13 -19.80 8.33
C GLU A 21 -6.25 -20.09 9.38
N GLU A 22 -6.04 -19.70 10.64
CA GLU A 22 -7.05 -19.80 11.70
C GLU A 22 -8.01 -18.59 11.71
N ILE A 23 -7.73 -17.57 10.91
CA ILE A 23 -8.52 -16.34 10.81
C ILE A 23 -9.58 -16.54 9.72
N SER A 24 -10.87 -16.40 10.08
CA SER A 24 -12.03 -16.71 9.22
C SER A 24 -12.04 -15.99 7.88
N ASP A 25 -11.43 -14.79 7.82
CA ASP A 25 -11.46 -13.93 6.64
C ASP A 25 -10.15 -14.01 5.84
N TYR A 26 -9.29 -14.98 6.13
CA TYR A 26 -8.04 -15.19 5.39
C TYR A 26 -8.17 -16.36 4.42
N ASP A 27 -7.80 -16.09 3.16
CA ASP A 27 -7.67 -17.07 2.10
C ASP A 27 -6.23 -17.01 1.56
N ALA A 28 -5.51 -18.12 1.65
CA ALA A 28 -4.09 -18.18 1.29
C ALA A 28 -3.86 -18.05 -0.23
N ASP A 29 -4.78 -18.58 -1.05
CA ASP A 29 -4.68 -18.50 -2.51
C ASP A 29 -4.96 -17.07 -2.96
N PHE A 30 -5.97 -16.43 -2.39
CA PHE A 30 -6.27 -15.03 -2.63
C PHE A 30 -5.14 -14.09 -2.16
N ALA A 31 -4.54 -14.37 -1.00
CA ALA A 31 -3.37 -13.61 -0.52
C ALA A 31 -2.18 -13.73 -1.47
N ARG A 32 -1.97 -14.91 -2.03
CA ARG A 32 -0.96 -15.16 -3.07
C ARG A 32 -1.25 -14.36 -4.34
N GLU A 33 -2.48 -14.37 -4.83
CA GLU A 33 -2.88 -13.64 -6.03
C GLU A 33 -2.67 -12.12 -5.87
N ILE A 34 -3.18 -11.54 -4.79
CA ILE A 34 -2.97 -10.12 -4.46
C ILE A 34 -1.48 -9.80 -4.31
N GLY A 35 -0.74 -10.66 -3.59
CA GLY A 35 0.70 -10.49 -3.41
C GLY A 35 1.47 -10.53 -4.72
N GLN A 36 1.15 -11.45 -5.65
CA GLN A 36 1.76 -11.52 -6.97
C GLN A 36 1.47 -10.28 -7.81
N HIS A 37 0.23 -9.80 -7.79
CA HIS A 37 -0.16 -8.61 -8.53
C HIS A 37 0.59 -7.37 -7.98
N PHE A 38 0.62 -7.21 -6.66
CA PHE A 38 1.36 -6.10 -6.06
C PHE A 38 2.88 -6.23 -6.25
N ALA A 39 3.43 -7.44 -6.18
CA ALA A 39 4.85 -7.68 -6.43
C ALA A 39 5.26 -7.26 -7.85
N ALA A 40 4.47 -7.62 -8.87
CA ALA A 40 4.74 -7.21 -10.24
C ALA A 40 4.76 -5.68 -10.40
N PHE A 41 3.81 -4.99 -9.79
CA PHE A 41 3.76 -3.53 -9.75
C PHE A 41 4.96 -2.94 -9.00
N ALA A 42 5.27 -3.46 -7.83
CA ALA A 42 6.37 -2.97 -7.00
C ALA A 42 7.74 -3.15 -7.68
N GLU A 43 7.97 -4.30 -8.31
CA GLU A 43 9.19 -4.59 -9.05
C GLU A 43 9.38 -3.71 -10.29
N GLY A 44 8.28 -3.41 -11.00
CA GLY A 44 8.32 -2.63 -12.25
C GLY A 44 8.29 -1.12 -12.07
N GLU A 45 7.48 -0.62 -11.13
CA GLU A 45 7.14 0.81 -11.03
C GLU A 45 7.68 1.49 -9.76
N ILE A 46 7.91 0.72 -8.68
CA ILE A 46 8.28 1.27 -7.37
C ILE A 46 9.79 1.11 -7.11
N ALA A 47 10.30 -0.09 -7.21
CA ALA A 47 11.68 -0.41 -6.87
C ALA A 47 12.72 0.34 -7.71
N PRO A 48 12.51 0.62 -9.02
CA PRO A 48 13.45 1.42 -9.81
C PRO A 48 13.65 2.85 -9.29
N LEU A 49 12.73 3.36 -8.47
CA LEU A 49 12.78 4.71 -7.93
C LEU A 49 13.47 4.80 -6.56
N ASP A 50 13.89 3.67 -5.97
CA ASP A 50 14.47 3.67 -4.62
C ASP A 50 15.78 4.48 -4.56
N GLU A 51 16.72 4.20 -5.46
CA GLU A 51 17.99 4.93 -5.55
C GLU A 51 17.75 6.40 -5.94
N VAL A 52 16.79 6.67 -6.84
CA VAL A 52 16.43 8.04 -7.24
C VAL A 52 15.94 8.82 -6.02
N GLY A 53 15.07 8.21 -5.23
CA GLY A 53 14.53 8.80 -4.00
C GLY A 53 15.60 9.13 -2.97
N ASP A 54 16.55 8.22 -2.76
CA ASP A 54 17.64 8.38 -1.80
C ASP A 54 18.63 9.48 -2.23
N VAL A 55 19.01 9.50 -3.50
CA VAL A 55 19.99 10.46 -4.02
C VAL A 55 19.42 11.86 -4.16
N GLN A 56 18.20 12.00 -4.69
CA GLN A 56 17.60 13.33 -4.92
C GLN A 56 16.98 13.92 -3.66
N GLY A 57 16.31 13.11 -2.86
CA GLY A 57 15.53 13.55 -1.71
C GLY A 57 14.38 14.50 -2.08
N CYS A 58 13.67 14.97 -1.06
CA CYS A 58 12.66 16.01 -1.21
C CYS A 58 13.32 17.40 -1.14
N ARG A 59 12.85 18.35 -1.96
CA ARG A 59 13.34 19.73 -1.99
C ARG A 59 12.20 20.70 -1.74
N LEU A 60 12.50 21.80 -1.05
CA LEU A 60 11.56 22.89 -0.87
C LEU A 60 11.82 23.96 -1.95
N GLU A 61 10.84 24.15 -2.85
CA GLU A 61 10.92 25.13 -3.93
C GLU A 61 9.62 25.97 -3.90
N ASP A 62 9.75 27.28 -3.84
CA ASP A 62 8.63 28.24 -3.83
C ASP A 62 7.54 27.90 -2.78
N GLY A 63 7.96 27.49 -1.59
CA GLY A 63 7.06 27.11 -0.49
C GLY A 63 6.34 25.78 -0.66
N ARG A 64 6.71 24.97 -1.67
CA ARG A 64 6.15 23.63 -1.92
C ARG A 64 7.24 22.58 -1.90
N VAL A 65 6.88 21.40 -1.38
CA VAL A 65 7.76 20.24 -1.45
C VAL A 65 7.72 19.64 -2.84
N LYS A 66 8.90 19.50 -3.44
CA LYS A 66 9.12 18.73 -4.68
C LYS A 66 9.60 17.36 -4.31
N MET A 67 8.85 16.36 -4.77
CA MET A 67 9.21 14.95 -4.63
C MET A 67 10.32 14.58 -5.64
N PRO A 68 11.07 13.51 -5.39
CA PRO A 68 12.01 12.96 -6.36
C PRO A 68 11.34 12.65 -7.70
N ASP A 69 12.14 12.65 -8.77
CA ASP A 69 11.65 12.35 -10.12
C ASP A 69 11.00 10.95 -10.17
N GLY A 70 9.89 10.85 -10.87
CA GLY A 70 9.13 9.61 -11.03
C GLY A 70 8.15 9.30 -9.90
N PHE A 71 8.33 9.83 -8.67
CA PHE A 71 7.46 9.52 -7.53
C PHE A 71 6.00 9.89 -7.80
N ALA A 72 5.73 11.05 -8.37
CA ALA A 72 4.36 11.47 -8.70
C ALA A 72 3.69 10.53 -9.70
N ALA A 73 4.41 10.11 -10.73
CA ALA A 73 3.89 9.17 -11.73
C ALA A 73 3.63 7.78 -11.13
N SER A 74 4.55 7.26 -10.31
CA SER A 74 4.38 6.00 -9.62
C SER A 74 3.20 6.04 -8.63
N TYR A 75 3.02 7.15 -7.91
CA TYR A 75 1.86 7.35 -7.04
C TYR A 75 0.54 7.36 -7.82
N GLN A 76 0.50 8.04 -8.97
CA GLN A 76 -0.68 8.02 -9.85
C GLN A 76 -0.99 6.60 -10.35
N ALA A 77 0.03 5.83 -10.73
CA ALA A 77 -0.14 4.43 -11.13
C ALA A 77 -0.64 3.55 -9.96
N TYR A 78 -0.14 3.79 -8.75
CA TYR A 78 -0.62 3.15 -7.51
C TYR A 78 -2.11 3.43 -7.27
N CYS A 79 -2.54 4.67 -7.42
CA CYS A 79 -3.95 5.06 -7.29
C CYS A 79 -4.80 4.45 -8.42
N ALA A 80 -4.33 4.50 -9.66
CA ALA A 80 -5.06 3.97 -10.82
C ALA A 80 -5.32 2.45 -10.72
N GLN A 81 -4.46 1.69 -10.03
CA GLN A 81 -4.66 0.28 -9.75
C GLN A 81 -5.55 0.00 -8.53
N GLY A 82 -6.02 1.05 -7.84
CA GLY A 82 -6.92 0.92 -6.70
C GLY A 82 -6.27 0.49 -5.38
N TRP A 83 -4.94 0.55 -5.27
CA TRP A 83 -4.24 0.15 -4.04
C TRP A 83 -4.59 0.98 -2.80
N PRO A 84 -4.88 2.30 -2.86
CA PRO A 84 -5.34 3.07 -1.70
C PRO A 84 -6.65 2.54 -1.13
N ALA A 85 -7.50 1.97 -1.98
CA ALA A 85 -8.81 1.45 -1.62
C ALA A 85 -8.77 0.11 -0.84
N LEU A 86 -7.60 -0.55 -0.74
CA LEU A 86 -7.46 -1.91 -0.24
C LEU A 86 -8.20 -2.15 1.09
N THR A 87 -8.06 -1.26 2.06
CA THR A 87 -8.66 -1.41 3.40
C THR A 87 -9.91 -0.54 3.63
N VAL A 88 -10.26 0.31 2.67
CA VAL A 88 -11.47 1.14 2.73
C VAL A 88 -12.68 0.22 2.60
N PRO A 89 -13.73 0.37 3.44
CA PRO A 89 -14.93 -0.46 3.32
C PRO A 89 -15.63 -0.29 1.96
N GLU A 90 -16.23 -1.36 1.46
CA GLU A 90 -16.96 -1.38 0.18
C GLU A 90 -18.05 -0.32 0.11
N ALA A 91 -18.75 -0.07 1.22
CA ALA A 91 -19.78 0.96 1.34
C ALA A 91 -19.27 2.38 0.99
N TYR A 92 -17.96 2.60 1.01
CA TYR A 92 -17.31 3.88 0.69
C TYR A 92 -16.41 3.79 -0.55
N GLY A 93 -16.61 2.78 -1.39
CA GLY A 93 -15.89 2.60 -2.65
C GLY A 93 -14.56 1.87 -2.52
N GLY A 94 -14.28 1.22 -1.39
CA GLY A 94 -13.09 0.43 -1.15
C GLY A 94 -13.25 -1.05 -1.48
N GLN A 95 -12.19 -1.80 -1.20
CA GLN A 95 -12.13 -3.26 -1.39
C GLN A 95 -12.42 -4.05 -0.09
N GLY A 96 -12.49 -3.37 1.05
CA GLY A 96 -12.84 -3.96 2.34
C GLY A 96 -11.86 -4.99 2.88
N MET A 97 -10.67 -5.09 2.34
CA MET A 97 -9.71 -6.13 2.70
C MET A 97 -9.17 -5.97 4.12
N GLY A 98 -8.86 -7.11 4.73
CA GLY A 98 -8.38 -7.18 6.10
C GLY A 98 -6.90 -6.79 6.28
N ALA A 99 -6.48 -6.78 7.54
CA ALA A 99 -5.13 -6.40 7.92
C ALA A 99 -4.04 -7.33 7.35
N LEU A 100 -4.36 -8.59 7.09
CA LEU A 100 -3.40 -9.55 6.53
C LEU A 100 -3.05 -9.22 5.07
N MET A 101 -4.03 -8.79 4.25
CA MET A 101 -3.76 -8.33 2.89
C MET A 101 -2.94 -7.04 2.89
N LEU A 102 -3.23 -6.13 3.82
CA LEU A 102 -2.41 -4.95 4.03
C LEU A 102 -0.97 -5.32 4.43
N ALA A 103 -0.78 -6.32 5.27
CA ALA A 103 0.55 -6.78 5.67
C ALA A 103 1.36 -7.29 4.47
N VAL A 104 0.76 -8.15 3.62
CA VAL A 104 1.41 -8.65 2.40
C VAL A 104 1.87 -7.50 1.49
N THR A 105 0.96 -6.59 1.16
CA THR A 105 1.27 -5.49 0.24
C THR A 105 2.24 -4.48 0.85
N SER A 106 2.12 -4.16 2.14
CA SER A 106 2.99 -3.21 2.83
C SER A 106 4.42 -3.72 2.96
N GLU A 107 4.63 -5.00 3.21
CA GLU A 107 5.97 -5.59 3.30
C GLU A 107 6.69 -5.54 1.95
N ILE A 108 5.98 -5.90 0.87
CA ILE A 108 6.51 -5.80 -0.49
C ILE A 108 6.84 -4.33 -0.82
N PHE A 109 5.93 -3.40 -0.52
CA PHE A 109 6.15 -1.98 -0.81
C PHE A 109 7.35 -1.43 -0.05
N SER A 110 7.43 -1.69 1.25
CA SER A 110 8.54 -1.25 2.10
C SER A 110 9.88 -1.77 1.60
N GLY A 111 9.93 -3.03 1.16
CA GLY A 111 11.14 -3.62 0.60
C GLY A 111 11.53 -3.06 -0.77
N ALA A 112 10.54 -2.63 -1.57
CA ALA A 112 10.77 -2.06 -2.89
C ALA A 112 11.23 -0.58 -2.82
N ASN A 113 10.56 0.23 -2.01
CA ASN A 113 10.89 1.66 -1.81
C ASN A 113 10.18 2.18 -0.56
N HIS A 114 10.90 2.22 0.54
CA HIS A 114 10.34 2.64 1.83
C HIS A 114 9.96 4.13 1.84
N SER A 115 10.72 4.98 1.19
CA SER A 115 10.46 6.44 1.15
C SER A 115 9.15 6.77 0.43
N LEU A 116 8.84 6.07 -0.68
CA LEU A 116 7.56 6.22 -1.36
C LEU A 116 6.41 5.61 -0.55
N GLN A 117 6.64 4.48 0.10
CA GLN A 117 5.67 3.83 0.96
C GLN A 117 5.25 4.72 2.15
N MET A 118 6.14 5.54 2.68
CA MET A 118 5.82 6.50 3.76
C MET A 118 4.71 7.49 3.37
N VAL A 119 4.56 7.84 2.09
CA VAL A 119 3.48 8.71 1.61
C VAL A 119 2.12 8.00 1.68
N THR A 120 2.08 6.73 1.31
CA THR A 120 0.84 5.95 1.20
C THR A 120 0.46 5.24 2.50
N GLY A 121 1.44 4.91 3.33
CA GLY A 121 1.28 4.07 4.53
C GLY A 121 0.41 4.67 5.64
N LEU A 122 0.08 5.96 5.58
CA LEU A 122 -0.77 6.62 6.57
C LEU A 122 -2.27 6.40 6.32
N VAL A 123 -2.67 6.11 5.08
CA VAL A 123 -4.09 5.95 4.68
C VAL A 123 -4.79 4.83 5.47
N PRO A 124 -4.24 3.61 5.61
CA PRO A 124 -4.89 2.56 6.38
C PRO A 124 -5.12 2.92 7.85
N GLY A 125 -4.20 3.69 8.44
CA GLY A 125 -4.36 4.22 9.80
C GLY A 125 -5.54 5.19 9.92
N ALA A 126 -5.65 6.13 8.99
CA ALA A 126 -6.77 7.08 8.91
C ALA A 126 -8.12 6.35 8.72
N VAL A 127 -8.18 5.37 7.82
CA VAL A 127 -9.36 4.53 7.61
C VAL A 127 -9.77 3.82 8.90
N ARG A 128 -8.82 3.24 9.63
CA ARG A 128 -9.08 2.53 10.91
C ARG A 128 -9.66 3.47 11.96
N VAL A 129 -9.12 4.68 12.08
CA VAL A 129 -9.63 5.69 13.02
C VAL A 129 -11.06 6.11 12.64
N LEU A 130 -11.33 6.40 11.38
CA LEU A 130 -12.66 6.76 10.90
C LEU A 130 -13.68 5.64 11.09
N LYS A 131 -13.30 4.39 10.81
CA LYS A 131 -14.17 3.22 11.06
C LYS A 131 -14.60 3.12 12.52
N ARG A 132 -13.67 3.34 13.45
CA ARG A 132 -13.91 3.11 14.87
C ARG A 132 -14.54 4.32 15.59
N PHE A 133 -14.16 5.53 15.23
CA PHE A 133 -14.47 6.74 16.00
C PHE A 133 -15.18 7.83 15.18
N GLY A 134 -15.17 7.73 13.86
CA GLY A 134 -15.78 8.72 12.98
C GLY A 134 -17.30 8.70 13.08
N THR A 135 -17.93 9.87 12.90
CA THR A 135 -19.37 9.94 12.67
C THR A 135 -19.73 9.45 11.26
N GLU A 136 -21.00 9.14 10.99
CA GLU A 136 -21.41 8.73 9.65
C GLU A 136 -21.12 9.82 8.61
N GLU A 137 -21.34 11.08 8.95
CA GLU A 137 -21.01 12.22 8.09
C GLU A 137 -19.53 12.29 7.75
N GLN A 138 -18.65 12.08 8.75
CA GLN A 138 -17.20 12.06 8.53
C GLN A 138 -16.78 10.88 7.64
N ARG A 139 -17.33 9.69 7.88
CA ARG A 139 -17.06 8.50 7.05
C ARG A 139 -17.49 8.72 5.61
N ALA A 140 -18.73 9.12 5.41
CA ALA A 140 -19.28 9.35 4.07
C ALA A 140 -18.54 10.43 3.28
N LYS A 141 -18.02 11.46 3.98
CA LYS A 141 -17.29 12.56 3.34
C LYS A 141 -15.83 12.22 3.04
N ILE A 142 -15.13 11.52 3.94
CA ILE A 142 -13.68 11.40 3.89
C ILE A 142 -13.24 10.06 3.27
N MET A 143 -13.90 8.94 3.61
CA MET A 143 -13.45 7.61 3.15
C MET A 143 -13.42 7.45 1.63
N PRO A 144 -14.41 7.95 0.84
CA PRO A 144 -14.32 7.88 -0.62
C PRO A 144 -13.09 8.59 -1.20
N GLN A 145 -12.62 9.66 -0.53
CA GLN A 145 -11.44 10.40 -0.96
C GLN A 145 -10.13 9.67 -0.62
N LEU A 146 -10.15 8.76 0.35
CA LEU A 146 -9.01 7.93 0.72
C LEU A 146 -8.88 6.68 -0.17
N ALA A 147 -9.93 6.38 -0.95
CA ALA A 147 -9.98 5.22 -1.85
C ALA A 147 -9.48 5.53 -3.27
N THR A 148 -9.13 6.79 -3.57
CA THR A 148 -8.78 7.27 -4.93
C THR A 148 -7.36 7.79 -5.03
#